data_31b142888a825eedc535906c17c0acfe
#
_entry.id   31b142888a825eedc535906c17c0acfe
#
_cell.length_a   1.000
_cell.length_b   1.000
_cell.length_c   1.000
_cell.angle_alpha   90.00
_cell.angle_beta   90.00
_cell.angle_gamma   90.00
#
_symmetry.space_group_name_H-M   'P 1'
#
loop_
_entity.id
_entity.type
_entity.pdbx_description
1 polymer ?
#
loop_
_entity_poly.entity_id
_entity_poly.type
_entity_poly.pdbx_seq_one_letter_code
_entity_poly.pdbx_strand_id
1 'polypeptide(L)'
;MISARRTKACEVINNARLDGVLFATGPVFQYLSECTQYFWQRACMDNIEGLHQSKINPETLLFLSRDGDCTIITIPQYKDQFPNQKVIPSYMDQFEDTLARVITGTVIGIGNDCEQFLKDTLHEVNPNIQTVPAERLFDEMRSIKDQNEIAQMRRMAQFTDDAVMYCVKHLHEGMTQWDAENLLMQYGFDHGIQDFSFPPTAGFKTRGTFGPDEMFDFSRDSVLVPGTAIAFDVGYMDHGYCSDWGRTVYYGKAPELVKHGYDVLNHACVHLVEQIVPYKTNVKDCFDMIRDDVEKDGYLDYLRYKDERMLGHQIGTECHEHPMVNAQTDAILKPGMIFCSEPKMAFPDECYMRVEDMVLVTDTGAEFLTHFPRDLFEFSND
;
A
#
# COMPACT_ATOMS: atom_id res chain seq x y z
N MET A 1 16.92 -5.27 -24.64
CA MET A 1 17.85 -4.59 -23.69
C MET A 1 17.32 -4.82 -22.30
N ILE A 2 18.20 -5.10 -21.34
CA ILE A 2 17.84 -5.18 -19.93
C ILE A 2 17.47 -3.77 -19.46
N SER A 3 16.37 -3.62 -18.71
CA SER A 3 15.96 -2.32 -18.17
C SER A 3 16.94 -1.83 -17.09
N ALA A 4 16.92 -0.53 -16.80
CA ALA A 4 17.71 0.04 -15.71
C ALA A 4 17.36 -0.57 -14.36
N ARG A 5 16.06 -0.86 -14.13
CA ARG A 5 15.55 -1.52 -12.93
C ARG A 5 16.16 -2.92 -12.77
N ARG A 6 16.09 -3.74 -13.82
CA ARG A 6 16.67 -5.10 -13.79
C ARG A 6 18.18 -5.09 -13.65
N THR A 7 18.87 -4.12 -14.25
CA THR A 7 20.32 -3.96 -14.04
C THR A 7 20.64 -3.75 -12.55
N LYS A 8 19.92 -2.86 -11.88
CA LYS A 8 20.08 -2.66 -10.42
C LYS A 8 19.71 -3.92 -9.64
N ALA A 9 18.64 -4.61 -10.03
CA ALA A 9 18.25 -5.86 -9.38
C ALA A 9 19.34 -6.92 -9.47
N CYS A 10 20.03 -7.04 -10.61
CA CYS A 10 21.17 -7.93 -10.77
C CYS A 10 22.34 -7.55 -9.84
N GLU A 11 22.62 -6.27 -9.64
CA GLU A 11 23.62 -5.82 -8.68
C GLU A 11 23.27 -6.26 -7.25
N VAL A 12 21.99 -6.12 -6.86
CA VAL A 12 21.49 -6.57 -5.55
C VAL A 12 21.64 -8.09 -5.39
N ILE A 13 21.24 -8.87 -6.41
CA ILE A 13 21.36 -10.34 -6.42
C ILE A 13 22.85 -10.76 -6.26
N ASN A 14 23.74 -10.12 -7.02
CA ASN A 14 25.17 -10.40 -6.97
C ASN A 14 25.79 -10.03 -5.61
N ASN A 15 25.44 -8.89 -5.04
CA ASN A 15 25.91 -8.47 -3.71
C ASN A 15 25.45 -9.44 -2.60
N ALA A 16 24.25 -10.00 -2.75
CA ALA A 16 23.72 -11.04 -1.86
C ALA A 16 24.33 -12.44 -2.12
N ARG A 17 25.18 -12.58 -3.13
CA ARG A 17 25.81 -13.84 -3.55
C ARG A 17 24.80 -14.93 -3.95
N LEU A 18 23.68 -14.52 -4.56
CA LEU A 18 22.68 -15.43 -5.10
C LEU A 18 22.97 -15.72 -6.58
N ASP A 19 22.55 -16.87 -7.06
CA ASP A 19 22.58 -17.21 -8.48
C ASP A 19 21.36 -16.65 -9.22
N GLY A 20 20.28 -16.41 -8.49
CA GLY A 20 19.06 -15.79 -8.97
C GLY A 20 18.02 -15.68 -7.87
N VAL A 21 16.88 -15.12 -8.23
CA VAL A 21 15.71 -14.99 -7.34
C VAL A 21 14.46 -15.54 -8.03
N LEU A 22 13.58 -16.14 -7.23
CA LEU A 22 12.31 -16.70 -7.66
C LEU A 22 11.19 -16.11 -6.82
N PHE A 23 10.20 -15.52 -7.48
CA PHE A 23 9.02 -14.93 -6.86
C PHE A 23 7.75 -15.50 -7.50
N ALA A 24 6.78 -15.85 -6.67
CA ALA A 24 5.40 -16.00 -7.09
C ALA A 24 4.76 -14.60 -7.28
N THR A 25 3.51 -14.56 -7.75
CA THR A 25 2.79 -13.30 -7.90
C THR A 25 2.69 -12.58 -6.56
N GLY A 26 3.10 -11.33 -6.53
CA GLY A 26 3.19 -10.50 -5.35
C GLY A 26 3.86 -9.16 -5.65
N PRO A 27 4.12 -8.32 -4.65
CA PRO A 27 4.67 -6.98 -4.84
C PRO A 27 6.05 -6.97 -5.52
N VAL A 28 6.95 -7.87 -5.14
CA VAL A 28 8.29 -7.96 -5.73
C VAL A 28 8.23 -8.51 -7.16
N PHE A 29 7.34 -9.49 -7.41
CA PHE A 29 7.04 -9.96 -8.76
C PHE A 29 6.56 -8.79 -9.63
N GLN A 30 5.59 -8.01 -9.16
CA GLN A 30 5.06 -6.85 -9.89
C GLN A 30 6.17 -5.85 -10.21
N TYR A 31 7.01 -5.55 -9.24
CA TYR A 31 8.12 -4.61 -9.39
C TYR A 31 9.17 -5.10 -10.41
N LEU A 32 9.61 -6.36 -10.32
CA LEU A 32 10.67 -6.91 -11.16
C LEU A 32 10.18 -7.31 -12.56
N SER A 33 8.92 -7.69 -12.72
CA SER A 33 8.34 -8.00 -14.04
C SER A 33 8.19 -6.76 -14.91
N GLU A 34 8.04 -5.57 -14.30
CA GLU A 34 7.74 -4.31 -14.99
C GLU A 34 6.46 -4.41 -15.87
N CYS A 35 5.55 -5.31 -15.50
CA CYS A 35 4.33 -5.56 -16.23
C CYS A 35 3.19 -4.74 -15.66
N THR A 36 2.67 -3.79 -16.45
CA THR A 36 1.54 -2.94 -16.05
C THR A 36 0.17 -3.50 -16.44
N GLN A 37 0.14 -4.57 -17.23
CA GLN A 37 -1.10 -5.20 -17.70
C GLN A 37 -1.54 -6.34 -16.82
N TYR A 38 -0.60 -7.05 -16.22
CA TYR A 38 -0.83 -8.08 -15.21
C TYR A 38 -0.48 -7.48 -13.87
N PHE A 39 -1.42 -7.47 -12.96
CA PHE A 39 -1.15 -7.15 -11.57
C PHE A 39 -1.27 -8.44 -10.74
N TRP A 40 -0.50 -8.50 -9.67
CA TRP A 40 -0.60 -9.62 -8.77
C TRP A 40 -1.97 -9.56 -8.07
N GLN A 41 -2.72 -10.63 -8.18
CA GLN A 41 -3.87 -10.86 -7.31
C GLN A 41 -3.39 -11.69 -6.13
N ARG A 42 -3.82 -11.33 -4.94
CA ARG A 42 -3.80 -12.29 -3.84
C ARG A 42 -4.58 -13.50 -4.35
N ALA A 43 -3.92 -14.65 -4.38
CA ALA A 43 -4.52 -15.84 -4.93
C ALA A 43 -5.85 -16.10 -4.21
N CYS A 44 -6.96 -15.84 -4.91
CA CYS A 44 -8.29 -16.19 -4.43
C CYS A 44 -8.42 -17.68 -4.14
N MET A 45 -7.46 -18.45 -4.60
CA MET A 45 -7.33 -19.90 -4.43
C MET A 45 -7.02 -20.32 -3.00
N ASP A 46 -6.46 -19.44 -2.17
CA ASP A 46 -6.16 -19.73 -0.76
C ASP A 46 -7.41 -20.07 0.07
N ASN A 47 -8.59 -19.68 -0.41
CA ASN A 47 -9.86 -19.91 0.27
C ASN A 47 -10.66 -21.09 -0.29
N ILE A 48 -10.13 -21.84 -1.25
CA ILE A 48 -10.81 -23.05 -1.76
C ILE A 48 -10.42 -24.23 -0.87
N GLU A 49 -11.37 -24.68 -0.06
CA GLU A 49 -11.20 -25.81 0.84
C GLU A 49 -10.68 -27.06 0.09
N GLY A 50 -9.55 -27.61 0.54
CA GLY A 50 -8.90 -28.77 -0.07
C GLY A 50 -7.85 -28.47 -1.14
N LEU A 51 -7.71 -27.24 -1.64
CA LEU A 51 -6.66 -26.91 -2.61
C LEU A 51 -5.27 -26.82 -1.95
N HIS A 52 -5.18 -26.41 -0.70
CA HIS A 52 -3.92 -26.40 0.07
C HIS A 52 -3.29 -27.79 0.26
N GLN A 53 -4.04 -28.85 0.03
CA GLN A 53 -3.55 -30.23 0.14
C GLN A 53 -3.12 -30.83 -1.20
N SER A 54 -3.39 -30.15 -2.31
CA SER A 54 -2.99 -30.58 -3.64
C SER A 54 -1.68 -29.88 -4.03
N LYS A 55 -0.79 -30.60 -4.71
CA LYS A 55 0.42 -30.05 -5.34
C LYS A 55 0.03 -29.14 -6.52
N ILE A 56 -0.49 -27.95 -6.25
CA ILE A 56 -0.88 -26.99 -7.27
C ILE A 56 0.30 -26.08 -7.51
N ASN A 57 0.71 -25.96 -8.77
CA ASN A 57 1.71 -24.97 -9.13
C ASN A 57 1.19 -23.56 -8.89
N PRO A 58 2.04 -22.62 -8.44
CA PRO A 58 1.74 -21.21 -8.58
C PRO A 58 1.39 -20.92 -10.04
N GLU A 59 0.31 -20.20 -10.29
CA GLU A 59 -0.14 -19.90 -11.66
C GLU A 59 0.92 -19.12 -12.44
N THR A 60 1.69 -18.30 -11.74
CA THR A 60 2.71 -17.45 -12.36
C THR A 60 3.90 -17.25 -11.43
N LEU A 61 5.10 -17.44 -11.99
CA LEU A 61 6.39 -17.24 -11.31
C LEU A 61 7.29 -16.34 -12.15
N LEU A 62 8.16 -15.60 -11.49
CA LEU A 62 9.25 -14.85 -12.09
C LEU A 62 10.57 -15.42 -11.59
N PHE A 63 11.45 -15.83 -12.49
CA PHE A 63 12.85 -16.10 -12.20
C PHE A 63 13.73 -15.03 -12.84
N LEU A 64 14.54 -14.37 -12.02
CA LEU A 64 15.57 -13.43 -12.46
C LEU A 64 16.94 -13.96 -12.05
N SER A 65 17.76 -14.30 -13.04
CA SER A 65 19.14 -14.73 -12.80
C SER A 65 20.04 -13.53 -12.44
N ARG A 66 21.18 -13.81 -11.82
CA ARG A 66 22.21 -12.80 -11.54
C ARG A 66 22.73 -12.09 -12.79
N ASP A 67 22.65 -12.75 -13.94
CA ASP A 67 23.14 -12.24 -15.23
C ASP A 67 22.07 -11.42 -15.98
N GLY A 68 20.86 -11.32 -15.42
CA GLY A 68 19.76 -10.51 -15.95
C GLY A 68 18.77 -11.24 -16.84
N ASP A 69 18.88 -12.56 -16.98
CA ASP A 69 17.86 -13.35 -17.66
C ASP A 69 16.61 -13.43 -16.80
N CYS A 70 15.56 -12.74 -17.26
CA CYS A 70 14.24 -12.73 -16.61
C CYS A 70 13.29 -13.64 -17.40
N THR A 71 12.71 -14.62 -16.71
CA THR A 71 11.77 -15.58 -17.30
C THR A 71 10.49 -15.63 -16.45
N ILE A 72 9.35 -15.45 -17.09
CA ILE A 72 8.03 -15.67 -16.50
C ILE A 72 7.62 -17.10 -16.82
N ILE A 73 7.27 -17.88 -15.80
CA ILE A 73 6.64 -19.18 -15.94
C ILE A 73 5.18 -18.99 -15.59
N THR A 74 4.26 -19.32 -16.49
CA THR A 74 2.82 -19.11 -16.24
C THR A 74 1.99 -20.18 -16.93
N ILE A 75 0.73 -20.31 -16.53
CA ILE A 75 -0.21 -21.17 -17.26
C ILE A 75 -0.49 -20.61 -18.65
N PRO A 76 -0.79 -21.46 -19.66
CA PRO A 76 -0.94 -21.02 -21.04
C PRO A 76 -1.98 -19.90 -21.26
N GLN A 77 -2.97 -19.81 -20.40
CA GLN A 77 -4.03 -18.81 -20.44
C GLN A 77 -3.52 -17.39 -20.24
N TYR A 78 -2.42 -17.22 -19.47
CA TYR A 78 -1.88 -15.89 -19.11
C TYR A 78 -0.64 -15.50 -19.91
N LYS A 79 -0.16 -16.33 -20.84
CA LYS A 79 1.09 -16.08 -21.59
C LYS A 79 1.09 -14.71 -22.32
N ASP A 80 -0.06 -14.28 -22.80
CA ASP A 80 -0.19 -13.05 -23.56
C ASP A 80 -0.34 -11.78 -22.68
N GLN A 81 -0.41 -11.97 -21.34
CA GLN A 81 -0.46 -10.87 -20.38
C GLN A 81 0.92 -10.26 -20.08
N PHE A 82 1.99 -10.88 -20.57
CA PHE A 82 3.36 -10.43 -20.36
C PHE A 82 4.03 -10.03 -21.67
N PRO A 83 3.55 -8.98 -22.37
CA PRO A 83 4.15 -8.53 -23.61
C PRO A 83 5.61 -8.08 -23.36
N ASN A 84 6.48 -8.41 -24.30
CA ASN A 84 7.92 -8.10 -24.23
C ASN A 84 8.73 -8.84 -23.15
N GLN A 85 8.15 -9.86 -22.50
CA GLN A 85 8.83 -10.73 -21.55
C GLN A 85 9.16 -12.09 -22.18
N LYS A 86 10.19 -12.75 -21.67
CA LYS A 86 10.42 -14.17 -21.96
C LYS A 86 9.43 -14.99 -21.12
N VAL A 87 8.43 -15.57 -21.79
CA VAL A 87 7.38 -16.36 -21.14
C VAL A 87 7.52 -17.83 -21.51
N ILE A 88 7.45 -18.69 -20.51
CA ILE A 88 7.39 -20.15 -20.69
C ILE A 88 6.03 -20.62 -20.15
N PRO A 89 5.09 -20.99 -21.05
CA PRO A 89 3.86 -21.62 -20.62
C PRO A 89 4.16 -23.00 -20.01
N SER A 90 3.59 -23.30 -18.86
CA SER A 90 3.78 -24.57 -18.18
C SER A 90 2.45 -25.11 -17.69
N TYR A 91 2.17 -26.37 -17.98
CA TYR A 91 1.08 -27.13 -17.38
C TYR A 91 1.57 -27.85 -16.13
N MET A 92 0.63 -28.29 -15.29
CA MET A 92 0.94 -28.97 -14.03
C MET A 92 1.81 -30.20 -14.19
N ASP A 93 1.58 -30.98 -15.24
CA ASP A 93 2.36 -32.19 -15.58
C ASP A 93 3.76 -31.93 -16.14
N GLN A 94 4.07 -30.66 -16.46
CA GLN A 94 5.36 -30.21 -17.01
C GLN A 94 6.10 -29.27 -16.06
N PHE A 95 5.57 -29.02 -14.87
CA PHE A 95 6.07 -27.97 -13.99
C PHE A 95 7.46 -28.26 -13.47
N GLU A 96 7.72 -29.49 -13.01
CA GLU A 96 9.03 -29.92 -12.51
C GLU A 96 10.10 -29.80 -13.61
N ASP A 97 9.82 -30.29 -14.81
CA ASP A 97 10.72 -30.19 -15.97
C ASP A 97 10.96 -28.71 -16.35
N THR A 98 9.95 -27.86 -16.22
CA THR A 98 10.07 -26.43 -16.49
C THR A 98 10.95 -25.76 -15.46
N LEU A 99 10.76 -26.03 -14.18
CA LEU A 99 11.63 -25.51 -13.11
C LEU A 99 13.08 -25.96 -13.32
N ALA A 100 13.30 -27.27 -13.55
CA ALA A 100 14.65 -27.81 -13.78
C ALA A 100 15.38 -27.13 -14.95
N ARG A 101 14.65 -26.73 -15.98
CA ARG A 101 15.20 -26.07 -17.17
C ARG A 101 15.44 -24.57 -16.97
N VAL A 102 14.57 -23.90 -16.19
CA VAL A 102 14.60 -22.44 -16.05
C VAL A 102 15.46 -21.98 -14.90
N ILE A 103 15.35 -22.65 -13.75
CA ILE A 103 16.07 -22.27 -12.55
C ILE A 103 17.52 -22.75 -12.66
N THR A 104 18.43 -21.81 -12.86
CA THR A 104 19.86 -22.09 -12.99
C THR A 104 20.60 -21.66 -11.72
N GLY A 105 21.63 -22.41 -11.35
CA GLY A 105 22.43 -22.13 -10.14
C GLY A 105 22.05 -23.01 -8.96
N THR A 106 22.63 -22.71 -7.82
CA THR A 106 22.50 -23.51 -6.59
C THR A 106 22.04 -22.70 -5.37
N VAL A 107 22.22 -21.38 -5.37
CA VAL A 107 21.77 -20.50 -4.27
C VAL A 107 20.70 -19.57 -4.79
N ILE A 108 19.45 -19.89 -4.49
CA ILE A 108 18.28 -19.19 -5.03
C ILE A 108 17.57 -18.42 -3.91
N GLY A 109 17.43 -17.11 -4.12
CA GLY A 109 16.59 -16.27 -3.27
C GLY A 109 15.10 -16.54 -3.55
N ILE A 110 14.29 -16.70 -2.51
CA ILE A 110 12.88 -17.04 -2.65
C ILE A 110 12.02 -16.00 -1.90
N GLY A 111 10.98 -15.52 -2.57
CA GLY A 111 9.97 -14.64 -1.98
C GLY A 111 9.09 -15.36 -0.94
N ASN A 112 8.48 -14.57 -0.07
CA ASN A 112 7.57 -15.08 0.95
C ASN A 112 6.30 -15.69 0.34
N ASP A 113 5.88 -15.20 -0.82
CA ASP A 113 4.71 -15.69 -1.56
C ASP A 113 4.95 -17.08 -2.21
N CYS A 114 6.20 -17.59 -2.13
CA CYS A 114 6.53 -18.94 -2.57
C CYS A 114 6.19 -19.95 -1.48
N GLU A 115 5.15 -20.73 -1.69
CA GLU A 115 4.69 -21.75 -0.76
C GLU A 115 5.75 -22.85 -0.50
N GLN A 116 5.63 -23.55 0.62
CA GLN A 116 6.54 -24.65 0.98
C GLN A 116 6.61 -25.72 -0.13
N PHE A 117 5.50 -26.02 -0.76
CA PHE A 117 5.43 -26.92 -1.91
C PHE A 117 6.42 -26.56 -3.04
N LEU A 118 6.52 -25.25 -3.41
CA LEU A 118 7.47 -24.82 -4.44
C LEU A 118 8.92 -25.07 -4.02
N LYS A 119 9.24 -24.83 -2.73
CA LYS A 119 10.58 -25.09 -2.17
C LYS A 119 10.91 -26.56 -2.22
N ASP A 120 9.97 -27.42 -1.85
CA ASP A 120 10.14 -28.87 -1.88
C ASP A 120 10.33 -29.39 -3.33
N THR A 121 9.53 -28.87 -4.28
CA THR A 121 9.68 -29.19 -5.70
C THR A 121 11.04 -28.75 -6.25
N LEU A 122 11.54 -27.58 -5.86
CA LEU A 122 12.89 -27.15 -6.26
C LEU A 122 13.97 -28.10 -5.76
N HIS A 123 13.85 -28.62 -4.54
CA HIS A 123 14.78 -29.61 -4.00
C HIS A 123 14.64 -31.00 -4.68
N GLU A 124 13.43 -31.38 -5.09
CA GLU A 124 13.20 -32.61 -5.86
C GLU A 124 13.88 -32.56 -7.23
N VAL A 125 13.76 -31.41 -7.95
CA VAL A 125 14.35 -31.26 -9.28
C VAL A 125 15.87 -30.99 -9.24
N ASN A 126 16.39 -30.40 -8.17
CA ASN A 126 17.80 -30.17 -7.94
C ASN A 126 18.15 -30.26 -6.45
N PRO A 127 18.58 -31.45 -5.96
CA PRO A 127 18.94 -31.64 -4.55
C PRO A 127 20.07 -30.75 -4.02
N ASN A 128 20.85 -30.10 -4.89
CA ASN A 128 21.91 -29.19 -4.48
C ASN A 128 21.43 -27.74 -4.32
N ILE A 129 20.18 -27.43 -4.62
CA ILE A 129 19.63 -26.09 -4.44
C ILE A 129 19.59 -25.74 -2.94
N GLN A 130 20.07 -24.55 -2.62
CA GLN A 130 19.87 -23.87 -1.33
C GLN A 130 18.91 -22.70 -1.55
N THR A 131 17.80 -22.69 -0.84
CA THR A 131 16.85 -21.59 -0.87
C THR A 131 17.10 -20.65 0.32
N VAL A 132 17.13 -19.34 0.06
CA VAL A 132 17.27 -18.31 1.10
C VAL A 132 16.16 -17.26 0.98
N PRO A 133 15.65 -16.71 2.09
CA PRO A 133 14.65 -15.64 2.03
C PRO A 133 15.19 -14.43 1.24
N ALA A 134 14.39 -13.91 0.30
CA ALA A 134 14.78 -12.79 -0.56
C ALA A 134 13.73 -11.68 -0.66
N GLU A 135 12.60 -11.78 0.05
CA GLU A 135 11.50 -10.79 -0.02
C GLU A 135 12.00 -9.38 0.27
N ARG A 136 12.78 -9.23 1.35
CA ARG A 136 13.29 -7.93 1.80
C ARG A 136 14.50 -7.43 1.01
N LEU A 137 15.02 -8.24 0.09
CA LEU A 137 16.24 -7.93 -0.66
C LEU A 137 16.09 -6.69 -1.55
N PHE A 138 14.87 -6.41 -2.00
CA PHE A 138 14.56 -5.33 -2.91
C PHE A 138 13.89 -4.11 -2.23
N ASP A 139 13.74 -4.11 -0.91
CA ASP A 139 13.06 -3.04 -0.18
C ASP A 139 13.70 -1.66 -0.46
N GLU A 140 15.04 -1.56 -0.41
CA GLU A 140 15.72 -0.28 -0.70
C GLU A 140 15.50 0.19 -2.14
N MET A 141 15.47 -0.74 -3.11
CA MET A 141 15.19 -0.39 -4.50
C MET A 141 13.76 0.11 -4.68
N ARG A 142 12.78 -0.58 -4.06
CA ARG A 142 11.36 -0.23 -4.13
C ARG A 142 11.07 1.07 -3.39
N SER A 143 11.81 1.36 -2.32
CA SER A 143 11.60 2.57 -1.52
C SER A 143 11.88 3.86 -2.29
N ILE A 144 12.82 3.84 -3.25
CA ILE A 144 13.21 5.02 -4.05
C ILE A 144 12.60 4.89 -5.45
N LYS A 145 11.51 5.61 -5.66
CA LYS A 145 10.73 5.60 -6.90
C LYS A 145 11.44 6.38 -8.01
N ASP A 146 11.44 5.85 -9.22
CA ASP A 146 11.85 6.58 -10.41
C ASP A 146 10.76 7.56 -10.88
N GLN A 147 11.06 8.38 -11.90
CA GLN A 147 10.13 9.41 -12.38
C GLN A 147 8.84 8.84 -12.95
N ASN A 148 8.88 7.63 -13.55
CA ASN A 148 7.68 6.99 -14.09
C ASN A 148 6.80 6.44 -12.96
N GLU A 149 7.41 5.87 -11.93
CA GLU A 149 6.73 5.42 -10.72
C GLU A 149 6.07 6.59 -10.00
N ILE A 150 6.81 7.71 -9.82
CA ILE A 150 6.27 8.93 -9.21
C ILE A 150 5.09 9.48 -10.01
N ALA A 151 5.18 9.51 -11.34
CA ALA A 151 4.09 9.98 -12.19
C ALA A 151 2.84 9.10 -12.05
N GLN A 152 3.02 7.77 -11.96
CA GLN A 152 1.93 6.83 -11.73
C GLN A 152 1.30 7.03 -10.35
N MET A 153 2.11 7.19 -9.29
CA MET A 153 1.61 7.37 -7.93
C MET A 153 0.90 8.72 -7.75
N ARG A 154 1.34 9.78 -8.45
CA ARG A 154 0.59 11.06 -8.52
C ARG A 154 -0.79 10.86 -9.13
N ARG A 155 -0.87 10.09 -10.22
CA ARG A 155 -2.15 9.77 -10.85
C ARG A 155 -3.07 9.00 -9.90
N MET A 156 -2.52 8.05 -9.15
CA MET A 156 -3.29 7.27 -8.18
C MET A 156 -3.78 8.11 -7.00
N ALA A 157 -2.95 9.01 -6.48
CA ALA A 157 -3.35 9.95 -5.43
C ALA A 157 -4.49 10.86 -5.89
N GLN A 158 -4.36 11.46 -7.09
CA GLN A 158 -5.43 12.28 -7.69
C GLN A 158 -6.71 11.48 -7.93
N PHE A 159 -6.59 10.24 -8.42
CA PHE A 159 -7.75 9.38 -8.61
C PHE A 159 -8.52 9.16 -7.32
N THR A 160 -7.80 8.96 -6.20
CA THR A 160 -8.41 8.75 -4.89
C THR A 160 -9.06 10.03 -4.37
N ASP A 161 -8.44 11.20 -4.53
CA ASP A 161 -9.05 12.50 -4.22
C ASP A 161 -10.39 12.67 -4.97
N ASP A 162 -10.42 12.36 -6.27
CA ASP A 162 -11.61 12.48 -7.11
C ASP A 162 -12.71 11.49 -6.70
N ALA A 163 -12.33 10.24 -6.37
CA ALA A 163 -13.26 9.20 -5.93
C ALA A 163 -13.94 9.57 -4.60
N VAL A 164 -13.17 10.06 -3.63
CA VAL A 164 -13.73 10.49 -2.34
C VAL A 164 -14.59 11.74 -2.49
N MET A 165 -14.17 12.70 -3.30
CA MET A 165 -14.98 13.88 -3.59
C MET A 165 -16.29 13.51 -4.30
N TYR A 166 -16.25 12.51 -5.21
CA TYR A 166 -17.47 11.95 -5.81
C TYR A 166 -18.36 11.32 -4.75
N CYS A 167 -17.81 10.48 -3.89
CA CYS A 167 -18.56 9.83 -2.80
C CYS A 167 -19.26 10.89 -1.93
N VAL A 168 -18.51 11.86 -1.40
CA VAL A 168 -19.05 12.92 -0.51
C VAL A 168 -20.19 13.70 -1.17
N LYS A 169 -20.08 14.00 -2.47
CA LYS A 169 -21.15 14.69 -3.23
C LYS A 169 -22.42 13.87 -3.43
N HIS A 170 -22.34 12.55 -3.33
CA HIS A 170 -23.49 11.65 -3.49
C HIS A 170 -24.04 11.09 -2.17
N LEU A 171 -23.35 11.38 -1.06
CA LEU A 171 -23.87 11.02 0.26
C LEU A 171 -25.07 11.88 0.61
N HIS A 172 -26.07 11.24 1.22
CA HIS A 172 -27.25 11.90 1.77
C HIS A 172 -27.74 11.20 3.04
N GLU A 173 -28.52 11.93 3.84
CA GLU A 173 -29.12 11.40 5.06
C GLU A 173 -29.88 10.09 4.80
N GLY A 174 -29.71 9.13 5.67
CA GLY A 174 -30.31 7.81 5.59
C GLY A 174 -29.47 6.74 4.85
N MET A 175 -28.41 7.13 4.13
CA MET A 175 -27.47 6.16 3.58
C MET A 175 -26.68 5.48 4.70
N THR A 176 -26.33 4.22 4.47
CA THR A 176 -25.48 3.45 5.38
C THR A 176 -24.01 3.65 5.09
N GLN A 177 -23.14 3.28 6.04
CA GLN A 177 -21.69 3.19 5.79
C GLN A 177 -21.41 2.30 4.57
N TRP A 178 -22.13 1.18 4.44
CA TRP A 178 -22.00 0.29 3.30
C TRP A 178 -22.34 0.96 1.96
N ASP A 179 -23.35 1.83 1.94
CA ASP A 179 -23.68 2.60 0.72
C ASP A 179 -22.55 3.54 0.33
N ALA A 180 -21.89 4.18 1.29
CA ALA A 180 -20.73 5.04 1.05
C ALA A 180 -19.54 4.23 0.51
N GLU A 181 -19.23 3.06 1.10
CA GLU A 181 -18.19 2.16 0.62
C GLU A 181 -18.48 1.64 -0.79
N ASN A 182 -19.76 1.34 -1.11
CA ASN A 182 -20.17 0.94 -2.47
C ASN A 182 -20.01 2.07 -3.48
N LEU A 183 -20.26 3.33 -3.13
CA LEU A 183 -20.01 4.48 -4.02
C LEU A 183 -18.54 4.56 -4.41
N LEU A 184 -17.62 4.35 -3.46
CA LEU A 184 -16.18 4.34 -3.71
C LEU A 184 -15.78 3.18 -4.62
N MET A 185 -16.29 1.97 -4.35
CA MET A 185 -16.01 0.79 -5.18
C MET A 185 -16.55 0.97 -6.60
N GLN A 186 -17.78 1.45 -6.74
CA GLN A 186 -18.41 1.66 -8.05
C GLN A 186 -17.65 2.72 -8.85
N TYR A 187 -17.22 3.82 -8.21
CA TYR A 187 -16.40 4.83 -8.87
C TYR A 187 -15.13 4.21 -9.47
N GLY A 188 -14.43 3.38 -8.69
CA GLY A 188 -13.24 2.67 -9.15
C GLY A 188 -13.51 1.82 -10.40
N PHE A 189 -14.53 0.98 -10.36
CA PHE A 189 -14.91 0.11 -11.49
C PHE A 189 -15.33 0.90 -12.73
N ASP A 190 -16.14 1.93 -12.57
CA ASP A 190 -16.62 2.77 -13.67
C ASP A 190 -15.49 3.53 -14.38
N HIS A 191 -14.40 3.80 -13.67
CA HIS A 191 -13.21 4.48 -14.21
C HIS A 191 -12.06 3.53 -14.54
N GLY A 192 -12.31 2.21 -14.56
CA GLY A 192 -11.40 1.19 -15.08
C GLY A 192 -10.20 0.89 -14.19
N ILE A 193 -10.33 1.09 -12.88
CA ILE A 193 -9.29 0.70 -11.91
C ILE A 193 -9.07 -0.81 -11.94
N GLN A 194 -7.83 -1.26 -11.77
CA GLN A 194 -7.51 -2.70 -11.79
C GLN A 194 -7.95 -3.41 -10.52
N ASP A 195 -7.68 -2.78 -9.36
CA ASP A 195 -8.03 -3.34 -8.05
C ASP A 195 -8.02 -2.24 -6.97
N PHE A 196 -8.23 -2.63 -5.73
CA PHE A 196 -8.12 -1.78 -4.55
C PHE A 196 -6.86 -2.16 -3.77
N SER A 197 -6.17 -1.16 -3.20
CA SER A 197 -5.05 -1.41 -2.28
C SER A 197 -5.51 -2.22 -1.05
N PHE A 198 -6.73 -1.93 -0.63
CA PHE A 198 -7.51 -2.63 0.41
C PHE A 198 -8.99 -2.27 0.24
N PRO A 199 -9.93 -3.01 0.85
CA PRO A 199 -11.35 -2.65 0.79
C PRO A 199 -11.58 -1.23 1.33
N PRO A 200 -12.15 -0.30 0.53
CA PRO A 200 -12.36 1.07 0.98
C PRO A 200 -13.27 1.11 2.22
N THR A 201 -12.94 1.97 3.15
CA THR A 201 -13.68 2.16 4.40
C THR A 201 -14.17 3.60 4.51
N ALA A 202 -15.42 3.76 4.90
CA ALA A 202 -16.04 5.04 5.26
C ALA A 202 -16.60 4.93 6.68
N GLY A 203 -15.74 4.97 7.70
CA GLY A 203 -16.12 4.73 9.07
C GLY A 203 -17.03 5.81 9.64
N PHE A 204 -18.33 5.50 9.88
CA PHE A 204 -19.29 6.42 10.45
C PHE A 204 -19.23 6.40 11.98
N LYS A 205 -19.06 7.58 12.58
CA LYS A 205 -19.20 7.82 14.02
C LYS A 205 -20.12 9.00 14.27
N THR A 206 -21.32 8.71 14.75
CA THR A 206 -22.29 9.75 15.09
C THR A 206 -22.10 10.20 16.53
N ARG A 207 -21.96 11.50 16.72
CA ARG A 207 -21.77 12.13 18.03
C ARG A 207 -22.85 11.67 19.02
N GLY A 208 -22.44 11.34 20.24
CA GLY A 208 -23.35 10.94 21.33
C GLY A 208 -23.89 9.52 21.23
N THR A 209 -23.32 8.66 20.33
CA THR A 209 -23.82 7.29 20.14
C THR A 209 -22.79 6.20 20.46
N PHE A 210 -21.59 6.56 20.89
CA PHE A 210 -20.52 5.60 21.18
C PHE A 210 -19.65 6.06 22.36
N GLY A 211 -19.13 5.11 23.11
CA GLY A 211 -18.21 5.36 24.23
C GLY A 211 -16.74 5.21 23.85
N PRO A 212 -15.81 5.41 24.81
CA PRO A 212 -14.38 5.27 24.58
C PRO A 212 -13.96 3.89 24.05
N ASP A 213 -14.62 2.83 24.53
CA ASP A 213 -14.30 1.45 24.13
C ASP A 213 -14.82 1.10 22.73
N GLU A 214 -15.76 1.89 22.19
CA GLU A 214 -16.42 1.68 20.90
C GLU A 214 -15.87 2.59 19.79
N MET A 215 -14.82 3.36 20.06
CA MET A 215 -14.25 4.34 19.12
C MET A 215 -13.88 3.73 17.76
N PHE A 216 -13.52 2.46 17.74
CA PHE A 216 -13.04 1.75 16.55
C PHE A 216 -13.98 0.66 16.07
N ASP A 217 -15.15 0.52 16.71
CA ASP A 217 -16.20 -0.40 16.30
C ASP A 217 -17.03 0.27 15.21
N PHE A 218 -16.65 0.05 13.96
CA PHE A 218 -17.40 0.52 12.80
C PHE A 218 -18.38 -0.55 12.33
N SER A 219 -19.62 -0.12 12.06
CA SER A 219 -20.64 -1.00 11.52
C SER A 219 -21.09 -0.51 10.15
N ARG A 220 -21.10 -1.40 9.18
CA ARG A 220 -21.60 -1.10 7.83
C ARG A 220 -23.08 -0.71 7.80
N ASP A 221 -23.84 -1.08 8.86
CA ASP A 221 -25.25 -0.72 9.01
C ASP A 221 -25.44 0.66 9.67
N SER A 222 -24.36 1.34 10.10
CA SER A 222 -24.42 2.70 10.65
C SER A 222 -25.01 3.65 9.61
N VAL A 223 -26.03 4.43 10.02
CA VAL A 223 -26.78 5.32 9.12
C VAL A 223 -26.27 6.75 9.23
N LEU A 224 -26.13 7.41 8.10
CA LEU A 224 -25.73 8.81 8.00
C LEU A 224 -26.85 9.72 8.53
N VAL A 225 -26.55 10.44 9.59
CA VAL A 225 -27.44 11.46 10.19
C VAL A 225 -26.63 12.71 10.53
N PRO A 226 -27.25 13.88 10.69
CA PRO A 226 -26.52 15.08 11.13
C PRO A 226 -25.76 14.84 12.44
N GLY A 227 -24.49 15.22 12.48
CA GLY A 227 -23.59 14.93 13.60
C GLY A 227 -22.69 13.71 13.39
N THR A 228 -22.67 13.12 12.19
CA THR A 228 -21.79 11.99 11.84
C THR A 228 -20.47 12.49 11.28
N ALA A 229 -19.38 12.11 11.94
CA ALA A 229 -18.04 12.16 11.36
C ALA A 229 -17.81 10.91 10.51
N ILE A 230 -17.27 11.09 9.31
CA ILE A 230 -16.93 10.00 8.39
C ILE A 230 -15.41 9.98 8.26
N ALA A 231 -14.77 8.94 8.80
CA ALA A 231 -13.34 8.72 8.64
C ALA A 231 -13.10 7.80 7.44
N PHE A 232 -12.73 8.37 6.33
CA PHE A 232 -12.37 7.64 5.12
C PHE A 232 -10.97 7.02 5.23
N ASP A 233 -10.84 5.82 4.66
CA ASP A 233 -9.62 5.07 4.45
C ASP A 233 -9.74 4.37 3.10
N VAL A 234 -9.06 4.89 2.08
CA VAL A 234 -9.35 4.55 0.68
C VAL A 234 -8.07 4.43 -0.13
N GLY A 235 -7.92 3.30 -0.79
CA GLY A 235 -6.80 3.06 -1.68
C GLY A 235 -7.18 2.27 -2.92
N TYR A 236 -6.64 2.68 -4.06
CA TYR A 236 -6.84 2.01 -5.34
C TYR A 236 -5.51 1.52 -5.90
N MET A 237 -5.58 0.51 -6.76
CA MET A 237 -4.43 -0.03 -7.47
C MET A 237 -4.65 0.04 -8.96
N ASP A 238 -3.69 0.63 -9.68
CA ASP A 238 -3.67 0.61 -11.14
C ASP A 238 -2.24 0.63 -11.67
N HIS A 239 -2.00 -0.06 -12.79
CA HIS A 239 -0.68 -0.25 -13.39
C HIS A 239 0.38 -0.76 -12.39
N GLY A 240 -0.07 -1.56 -11.41
CA GLY A 240 0.77 -2.17 -10.39
C GLY A 240 1.21 -1.26 -9.24
N TYR A 241 0.60 -0.08 -9.07
CA TYR A 241 0.91 0.86 -7.99
C TYR A 241 -0.34 1.22 -7.18
N CYS A 242 -0.14 1.28 -5.86
CA CYS A 242 -1.17 1.60 -4.88
C CYS A 242 -1.28 3.09 -4.63
N SER A 243 -2.47 3.55 -4.25
CA SER A 243 -2.67 4.74 -3.42
C SER A 243 -3.14 4.33 -2.03
N ASP A 244 -2.97 5.24 -1.10
CA ASP A 244 -3.49 5.18 0.26
C ASP A 244 -3.83 6.59 0.71
N TRP A 245 -5.04 6.77 1.25
CA TRP A 245 -5.58 8.09 1.48
C TRP A 245 -6.59 8.07 2.62
N GLY A 246 -6.52 9.06 3.50
CA GLY A 246 -7.48 9.19 4.58
C GLY A 246 -7.84 10.63 4.91
N ARG A 247 -9.11 10.90 5.09
CA ARG A 247 -9.64 12.18 5.60
C ARG A 247 -10.87 11.92 6.45
N THR A 248 -11.10 12.85 7.35
CA THR A 248 -12.38 12.94 8.02
C THR A 248 -13.19 14.07 7.40
N VAL A 249 -14.45 13.80 7.09
CA VAL A 249 -15.45 14.80 6.73
C VAL A 249 -16.59 14.74 7.73
N TYR A 250 -17.43 15.78 7.79
CA TYR A 250 -18.47 15.88 8.79
C TYR A 250 -19.84 16.18 8.16
N TYR A 251 -20.82 15.34 8.42
CA TYR A 251 -22.18 15.55 7.96
C TYR A 251 -22.95 16.43 8.94
N GLY A 252 -23.36 17.61 8.49
CA GLY A 252 -23.92 18.68 9.30
C GLY A 252 -22.83 19.65 9.79
N LYS A 253 -23.09 20.31 10.92
CA LYS A 253 -22.16 21.26 11.52
C LYS A 253 -21.32 20.62 12.61
N ALA A 254 -20.02 20.55 12.42
CA ALA A 254 -19.10 20.00 13.40
C ALA A 254 -18.99 20.90 14.64
N PRO A 255 -18.89 20.31 15.86
CA PRO A 255 -18.54 21.05 17.07
C PRO A 255 -17.17 21.74 16.97
N GLU A 256 -16.99 22.85 17.70
CA GLU A 256 -15.73 23.57 17.71
C GLU A 256 -14.55 22.71 18.19
N LEU A 257 -14.77 21.78 19.13
CA LEU A 257 -13.75 20.82 19.57
C LEU A 257 -13.23 19.96 18.40
N VAL A 258 -14.16 19.46 17.58
CA VAL A 258 -13.84 18.61 16.42
C VAL A 258 -13.11 19.42 15.35
N LYS A 259 -13.59 20.63 15.03
CA LYS A 259 -12.93 21.53 14.06
C LYS A 259 -11.52 21.85 14.47
N HIS A 260 -11.37 22.34 15.70
CA HIS A 260 -10.05 22.73 16.20
C HIS A 260 -9.10 21.53 16.31
N GLY A 261 -9.58 20.37 16.76
CA GLY A 261 -8.77 19.13 16.76
C GLY A 261 -8.33 18.72 15.35
N TYR A 262 -9.23 18.85 14.36
CA TYR A 262 -8.87 18.57 12.97
C TYR A 262 -7.84 19.57 12.43
N ASP A 263 -8.00 20.86 12.72
CA ASP A 263 -7.06 21.91 12.31
C ASP A 263 -5.66 21.67 12.92
N VAL A 264 -5.59 21.30 14.20
CA VAL A 264 -4.33 20.94 14.88
C VAL A 264 -3.65 19.76 14.18
N LEU A 265 -4.41 18.68 13.92
CA LEU A 265 -3.85 17.49 13.28
C LEU A 265 -3.39 17.78 11.84
N ASN A 266 -4.20 18.50 11.08
CA ASN A 266 -3.85 18.90 9.72
C ASN A 266 -2.64 19.84 9.67
N HIS A 267 -2.57 20.81 10.61
CA HIS A 267 -1.42 21.72 10.72
C HIS A 267 -0.13 20.94 11.02
N ALA A 268 -0.17 19.97 11.93
CA ALA A 268 0.97 19.13 12.23
C ALA A 268 1.44 18.32 11.00
N CYS A 269 0.51 17.82 10.16
CA CYS A 269 0.85 17.15 8.90
C CYS A 269 1.55 18.09 7.91
N VAL A 270 1.05 19.31 7.76
CA VAL A 270 1.66 20.34 6.87
C VAL A 270 3.06 20.68 7.36
N HIS A 271 3.20 20.94 8.67
CA HIS A 271 4.47 21.30 9.29
C HIS A 271 5.51 20.19 9.18
N LEU A 272 5.11 18.90 9.35
CA LEU A 272 6.00 17.77 9.07
C LEU A 272 6.60 17.85 7.67
N VAL A 273 5.75 18.03 6.65
CA VAL A 273 6.19 18.06 5.25
C VAL A 273 7.13 19.24 4.97
N GLU A 274 6.84 20.41 5.55
CA GLU A 274 7.69 21.61 5.44
C GLU A 274 9.05 21.44 6.12
N GLN A 275 9.16 20.60 7.17
CA GLN A 275 10.40 20.39 7.90
C GLN A 275 11.28 19.26 7.34
N ILE A 276 10.80 18.47 6.40
CA ILE A 276 11.60 17.40 5.79
C ILE A 276 12.77 18.02 5.01
N VAL A 277 13.98 17.63 5.39
CA VAL A 277 15.21 17.95 4.67
C VAL A 277 15.79 16.66 4.12
N PRO A 278 15.79 16.46 2.77
CA PRO A 278 16.34 15.26 2.14
C PRO A 278 17.79 14.99 2.58
N TYR A 279 18.14 13.73 2.74
CA TYR A 279 19.44 13.26 3.24
C TYR A 279 19.79 13.67 4.68
N LYS A 280 18.86 14.26 5.45
CA LYS A 280 19.07 14.66 6.85
C LYS A 280 17.97 14.17 7.77
N THR A 281 16.69 14.35 7.39
CA THR A 281 15.57 13.92 8.23
C THR A 281 15.56 12.41 8.37
N ASN A 282 15.53 11.94 9.61
CA ASN A 282 15.41 10.52 9.91
C ASN A 282 13.94 10.11 10.04
N VAL A 283 13.59 8.97 9.48
CA VAL A 283 12.22 8.41 9.51
C VAL A 283 11.70 8.28 10.94
N LYS A 284 12.55 7.85 11.90
CA LYS A 284 12.17 7.68 13.31
C LYS A 284 11.72 8.95 14.00
N ASP A 285 12.09 10.13 13.47
CA ASP A 285 11.79 11.43 14.08
C ASP A 285 10.46 12.00 13.56
N CYS A 286 9.91 11.46 12.44
CA CYS A 286 8.71 12.00 11.79
C CYS A 286 7.47 12.00 12.70
N PHE A 287 7.27 10.94 13.51
CA PHE A 287 6.15 10.92 14.46
C PHE A 287 6.30 11.99 15.55
N ASP A 288 7.53 12.19 16.04
CA ASP A 288 7.77 13.18 17.10
C ASP A 288 7.48 14.61 16.63
N MET A 289 7.71 14.92 15.35
CA MET A 289 7.35 16.23 14.78
C MET A 289 5.83 16.46 14.84
N ILE A 290 5.02 15.45 14.49
CA ILE A 290 3.55 15.50 14.62
C ILE A 290 3.15 15.63 16.10
N ARG A 291 3.71 14.77 16.95
CA ARG A 291 3.38 14.74 18.38
C ARG A 291 3.67 16.09 19.05
N ASP A 292 4.82 16.69 18.78
CA ASP A 292 5.27 17.92 19.44
C ASP A 292 4.34 19.11 19.07
N ASP A 293 3.84 19.19 17.84
CA ASP A 293 2.86 20.19 17.45
C ASP A 293 1.50 19.92 18.11
N VAL A 294 1.03 18.67 18.11
CA VAL A 294 -0.23 18.28 18.75
C VAL A 294 -0.18 18.52 20.26
N GLU A 295 0.94 18.25 20.91
CA GLU A 295 1.14 18.49 22.35
C GLU A 295 1.12 19.98 22.69
N LYS A 296 1.76 20.81 21.87
CA LYS A 296 1.82 22.28 22.01
C LYS A 296 0.43 22.90 22.02
N ASP A 297 -0.49 22.36 21.24
CA ASP A 297 -1.88 22.81 21.17
C ASP A 297 -2.80 22.12 22.20
N GLY A 298 -2.25 21.23 23.05
CA GLY A 298 -2.97 20.58 24.15
C GLY A 298 -3.82 19.37 23.75
N TYR A 299 -3.56 18.76 22.58
CA TYR A 299 -4.33 17.64 22.04
C TYR A 299 -3.63 16.28 22.15
N LEU A 300 -2.51 16.18 22.84
CA LEU A 300 -1.71 14.94 22.95
C LEU A 300 -2.53 13.74 23.47
N ASP A 301 -3.47 13.97 24.40
CA ASP A 301 -4.27 12.89 24.97
C ASP A 301 -5.21 12.23 23.96
N TYR A 302 -5.53 12.93 22.89
CA TYR A 302 -6.37 12.43 21.80
C TYR A 302 -5.57 11.75 20.69
N LEU A 303 -4.24 11.99 20.62
CA LEU A 303 -3.37 11.43 19.58
C LEU A 303 -3.20 9.93 19.77
N ARG A 304 -3.48 9.16 18.72
CA ARG A 304 -3.27 7.71 18.69
C ARG A 304 -1.82 7.34 18.41
N TYR A 305 -1.46 6.14 18.83
CA TYR A 305 -0.12 5.55 18.63
C TYR A 305 1.02 6.40 19.19
N LYS A 306 0.71 7.29 20.17
CA LYS A 306 1.71 8.16 20.80
C LYS A 306 2.78 7.37 21.54
N ASP A 307 2.45 6.22 22.08
CA ASP A 307 3.37 5.34 22.82
C ASP A 307 4.19 4.46 21.86
N GLU A 308 3.56 3.93 20.81
CA GLU A 308 4.19 3.16 19.73
C GLU A 308 5.01 4.04 18.78
N ARG A 309 4.74 5.32 18.76
CA ARG A 309 5.35 6.33 17.88
C ARG A 309 5.34 5.85 16.42
N MET A 310 4.15 5.42 15.96
CA MET A 310 3.93 4.96 14.58
C MET A 310 3.15 6.02 13.81
N LEU A 311 3.72 6.48 12.69
CA LEU A 311 3.13 7.49 11.83
C LEU A 311 2.50 6.91 10.57
N GLY A 312 3.10 5.86 10.00
CA GLY A 312 2.64 5.28 8.74
C GLY A 312 3.67 4.34 8.11
N HIS A 313 3.72 4.32 6.79
CA HIS A 313 4.51 3.36 6.02
C HIS A 313 4.92 3.94 4.66
N GLN A 314 5.89 3.32 3.99
CA GLN A 314 6.12 3.58 2.57
C GLN A 314 5.06 2.86 1.72
N ILE A 315 4.90 3.30 0.50
CA ILE A 315 3.89 2.81 -0.43
C ILE A 315 4.46 2.74 -1.86
N GLY A 316 3.98 1.81 -2.65
CA GLY A 316 4.40 1.63 -4.05
C GLY A 316 3.64 0.52 -4.75
N THR A 317 4.32 -0.59 -5.06
CA THR A 317 3.68 -1.80 -5.62
C THR A 317 2.94 -2.61 -4.56
N GLU A 318 3.07 -2.23 -3.31
CA GLU A 318 2.34 -2.74 -2.16
C GLU A 318 1.87 -1.53 -1.33
N CYS A 319 0.71 -1.66 -0.67
CA CYS A 319 0.18 -0.60 0.18
C CYS A 319 1.15 -0.29 1.34
N HIS A 320 1.59 -1.32 2.05
CA HIS A 320 2.53 -1.19 3.18
C HIS A 320 3.93 -1.67 2.78
N GLU A 321 4.74 -0.80 2.19
CA GLU A 321 6.15 -1.09 1.89
C GLU A 321 7.06 -0.72 3.06
N HIS A 322 8.22 -1.37 3.10
CA HIS A 322 9.30 -1.00 4.02
C HIS A 322 10.18 0.12 3.44
N PRO A 323 10.78 0.95 4.33
CA PRO A 323 10.66 0.92 5.79
C PRO A 323 9.34 1.51 6.30
N MET A 324 8.83 0.97 7.42
CA MET A 324 7.72 1.59 8.14
C MET A 324 8.15 2.95 8.70
N VAL A 325 7.22 3.90 8.79
CA VAL A 325 7.48 5.23 9.38
C VAL A 325 7.14 5.21 10.86
N ASN A 326 8.10 4.81 11.67
CA ASN A 326 7.97 4.66 13.12
C ASN A 326 9.29 4.89 13.85
N ALA A 327 9.24 4.91 15.18
CA ALA A 327 10.39 5.15 16.05
C ALA A 327 11.51 4.10 15.96
N GLN A 328 11.23 2.90 15.45
CA GLN A 328 12.19 1.80 15.31
C GLN A 328 12.97 1.87 13.99
N THR A 329 12.52 2.68 13.04
CA THR A 329 13.12 2.79 11.72
C THR A 329 14.24 3.83 11.69
N ASP A 330 15.48 3.38 11.81
CA ASP A 330 16.66 4.24 11.66
C ASP A 330 17.08 4.32 10.18
N ALA A 331 16.38 5.16 9.43
CA ALA A 331 16.62 5.37 8.00
C ALA A 331 16.49 6.86 7.66
N ILE A 332 17.29 7.33 6.73
CA ILE A 332 17.27 8.72 6.27
C ILE A 332 16.34 8.85 5.06
N LEU A 333 15.47 9.85 5.09
CA LEU A 333 14.60 10.19 3.96
C LEU A 333 15.45 10.65 2.77
N LYS A 334 15.24 9.99 1.62
CA LYS A 334 15.95 10.27 0.36
C LYS A 334 14.96 10.70 -0.74
N PRO A 335 15.38 11.52 -1.70
CA PRO A 335 14.55 11.85 -2.87
C PRO A 335 14.04 10.60 -3.59
N GLY A 336 12.78 10.63 -4.01
CA GLY A 336 12.08 9.50 -4.61
C GLY A 336 11.37 8.59 -3.61
N MET A 337 11.60 8.73 -2.31
CA MET A 337 10.79 8.02 -1.31
C MET A 337 9.37 8.59 -1.28
N ILE A 338 8.37 7.71 -1.22
CA ILE A 338 6.96 8.06 -1.02
C ILE A 338 6.46 7.29 0.18
N PHE A 339 5.85 8.01 1.12
CA PHE A 339 5.29 7.40 2.33
C PHE A 339 3.92 7.99 2.65
N CYS A 340 3.09 7.22 3.33
CA CYS A 340 1.84 7.65 3.93
C CYS A 340 2.10 8.20 5.32
N SER A 341 1.67 9.44 5.56
CA SER A 341 1.63 10.06 6.87
C SER A 341 0.19 10.06 7.33
N GLU A 342 -0.15 9.22 8.33
CA GLU A 342 -1.52 8.89 8.70
C GLU A 342 -1.84 9.11 10.19
N PRO A 343 -1.52 10.27 10.78
CA PRO A 343 -1.85 10.51 12.17
C PRO A 343 -3.37 10.53 12.39
N LYS A 344 -3.76 10.04 13.56
CA LYS A 344 -5.16 9.84 13.93
C LYS A 344 -5.41 10.42 15.32
N MET A 345 -6.58 11.00 15.52
CA MET A 345 -7.07 11.40 16.85
C MET A 345 -8.40 10.75 17.18
N ALA A 346 -8.64 10.53 18.45
CA ALA A 346 -9.85 9.94 18.97
C ALA A 346 -10.44 10.82 20.06
N PHE A 347 -11.62 11.35 19.81
CA PHE A 347 -12.40 12.17 20.77
C PHE A 347 -13.58 11.34 21.24
N PRO A 348 -13.54 10.80 22.48
CA PRO A 348 -14.63 9.98 23.01
C PRO A 348 -15.97 10.71 22.90
N ASP A 349 -17.00 10.01 22.42
CA ASP A 349 -18.37 10.51 22.23
C ASP A 349 -18.53 11.64 21.19
N GLU A 350 -17.45 12.09 20.57
CA GLU A 350 -17.47 13.16 19.57
C GLU A 350 -17.12 12.66 18.16
N CYS A 351 -15.91 12.17 17.95
CA CYS A 351 -15.49 11.61 16.66
C CYS A 351 -14.17 10.83 16.74
N TYR A 352 -13.97 9.99 15.76
CA TYR A 352 -12.64 9.51 15.35
C TYR A 352 -12.22 10.26 14.09
N MET A 353 -10.99 10.75 14.05
CA MET A 353 -10.51 11.47 12.89
C MET A 353 -9.16 10.97 12.39
N ARG A 354 -8.95 11.14 11.08
CA ARG A 354 -7.74 10.80 10.33
C ARG A 354 -7.42 11.92 9.36
N VAL A 355 -6.14 12.23 9.25
CA VAL A 355 -5.57 13.02 8.16
C VAL A 355 -4.43 12.19 7.60
N GLU A 356 -4.59 11.68 6.41
CA GLU A 356 -3.61 10.83 5.76
C GLU A 356 -3.27 11.32 4.37
N ASP A 357 -1.99 11.45 4.12
CA ASP A 357 -1.44 11.96 2.88
C ASP A 357 -0.32 11.07 2.36
N MET A 358 -0.31 10.86 1.06
CA MET A 358 0.88 10.38 0.36
C MET A 358 1.88 11.52 0.22
N VAL A 359 3.08 11.37 0.75
CA VAL A 359 4.14 12.38 0.79
C VAL A 359 5.32 11.92 -0.05
N LEU A 360 5.72 12.71 -1.04
CA LEU A 360 6.92 12.50 -1.86
C LEU A 360 8.08 13.32 -1.30
N VAL A 361 9.20 12.68 -1.05
CA VAL A 361 10.47 13.36 -0.78
C VAL A 361 11.11 13.77 -2.11
N THR A 362 11.36 15.06 -2.28
CA THR A 362 11.98 15.66 -3.47
C THR A 362 13.47 15.94 -3.25
N ASP A 363 14.16 16.48 -4.25
CA ASP A 363 15.57 16.88 -4.10
C ASP A 363 15.78 18.03 -3.09
N THR A 364 14.75 18.81 -2.82
CA THR A 364 14.84 20.05 -2.01
C THR A 364 14.00 20.06 -0.75
N GLY A 365 13.12 19.09 -0.55
CA GLY A 365 12.18 19.02 0.57
C GLY A 365 11.22 17.86 0.41
N ALA A 366 9.94 18.09 0.72
CA ALA A 366 8.87 17.14 0.46
C ALA A 366 7.61 17.83 -0.03
N GLU A 367 6.70 17.08 -0.64
CA GLU A 367 5.41 17.57 -1.11
C GLU A 367 4.32 16.52 -0.98
N PHE A 368 3.08 16.98 -0.86
CA PHE A 368 1.93 16.10 -0.89
C PHE A 368 1.62 15.67 -2.33
N LEU A 369 1.25 14.40 -2.50
CA LEU A 369 0.66 13.90 -3.75
C LEU A 369 -0.86 13.98 -3.73
N THR A 370 -1.46 14.05 -2.56
CA THR A 370 -2.89 14.18 -2.29
C THR A 370 -3.27 15.65 -2.20
N HIS A 371 -4.38 16.06 -2.82
CA HIS A 371 -4.79 17.47 -2.96
C HIS A 371 -6.25 17.73 -2.53
N PHE A 372 -6.84 16.82 -1.78
CA PHE A 372 -8.17 17.04 -1.19
C PHE A 372 -8.15 18.28 -0.27
N PRO A 373 -9.29 18.99 -0.10
CA PRO A 373 -9.36 20.15 0.79
C PRO A 373 -8.77 19.87 2.18
N ARG A 374 -7.98 20.82 2.67
CA ARG A 374 -7.27 20.67 3.94
C ARG A 374 -8.14 21.00 5.14
N ASP A 375 -9.09 21.93 5.01
CA ASP A 375 -10.03 22.24 6.07
C ASP A 375 -11.00 21.07 6.29
N LEU A 376 -11.52 20.93 7.52
CA LEU A 376 -12.57 19.94 7.78
C LEU A 376 -13.76 20.18 6.85
N PHE A 377 -14.00 19.22 5.96
CA PHE A 377 -15.06 19.34 4.97
C PHE A 377 -16.42 19.04 5.64
N GLU A 378 -17.19 20.12 5.87
CA GLU A 378 -18.58 20.00 6.35
C GLU A 378 -19.52 19.98 5.14
N PHE A 379 -20.52 19.11 5.16
CA PHE A 379 -21.54 19.03 4.12
C PHE A 379 -22.92 18.71 4.69
N SER A 380 -23.96 19.12 3.96
CA SER A 380 -25.37 18.83 4.24
C SER A 380 -26.12 18.70 2.92
N ASN A 381 -27.33 18.15 2.96
CA ASN A 381 -28.18 18.03 1.78
C ASN A 381 -29.20 19.18 1.66
N ASP A 382 -28.98 20.31 2.33
CA ASP A 382 -29.85 21.50 2.27
C ASP A 382 -29.60 22.34 1.00
#